data_73e1049e306e3f8c9f233db031f44484
#
_entry.id   73e1049e306e3f8c9f233db031f44484
#
_cell.length_a   1.000
_cell.length_b   1.000
_cell.length_c   1.000
_cell.angle_alpha   90.00
_cell.angle_beta   90.00
_cell.angle_gamma   90.00
#
_symmetry.space_group_name_H-M   'P 1'
#
loop_
_entity.id
_entity.type
_entity.pdbx_description
1 polymer ?
#
loop_
_entity_poly.entity_id
_entity_poly.type
_entity_poly.pdbx_seq_one_letter_code
_entity_poly.pdbx_strand_id
1 'polypeptide(L)'
;MGSEMCIRDSIYPEHMDFLQKVLSRYLDNRIVICPQTVYYEDKFRMDNDFKSLLQHKDLYFCARDKFTFDMLAEYFGDRTLLLPDMAFCIPEVDLQKYTLEETKTKLTIERKDCESLSGRVKSNEEGYVSDWPTFEHSFHRTTFLNKVLKRVSDAHIPYISKHSNIFWNYYFVHYFAEAIFKEGVRFISPYREVETTRLHGCILSILLGKKITLIDNSYGKNGNFYNTWLSDLDNVTLNPK
;
A
#
# COMPACT_ATOMS: atom_id res chain seq x y z
N MET A 1 -5.47 -4.28 6.09
CA MET A 1 -5.61 -3.05 5.28
C MET A 1 -4.28 -2.85 4.61
N GLY A 2 -4.19 -3.29 3.37
CA GLY A 2 -3.03 -2.99 2.55
C GLY A 2 -2.96 -1.47 2.41
N SER A 3 -1.79 -0.92 2.59
CA SER A 3 -1.50 0.50 2.46
C SER A 3 -1.56 0.92 0.99
N GLU A 4 -2.69 0.69 0.34
CA GLU A 4 -2.94 1.25 -0.98
C GLU A 4 -3.42 2.70 -0.84
N MET A 5 -2.65 3.50 -0.10
CA MET A 5 -2.84 4.93 -0.11
C MET A 5 -2.23 5.50 -1.39
N CYS A 6 -2.91 5.26 -2.50
CA CYS A 6 -2.70 6.03 -3.71
C CYS A 6 -3.78 7.10 -3.75
N ILE A 7 -3.41 8.34 -3.99
CA ILE A 7 -4.37 9.36 -4.37
C ILE A 7 -4.72 9.06 -5.82
N ARG A 8 -5.93 8.57 -6.03
CA ARG A 8 -6.48 8.32 -7.36
C ARG A 8 -7.90 8.85 -7.40
N ASP A 9 -8.14 9.82 -8.27
CA ASP A 9 -9.38 10.58 -8.36
C ASP A 9 -10.61 9.72 -8.68
N SER A 10 -10.45 8.66 -9.47
CA SER A 10 -11.56 7.81 -9.92
C SER A 10 -11.88 6.65 -8.96
N ILE A 11 -10.93 6.22 -8.10
CA ILE A 11 -11.12 5.02 -7.25
C ILE A 11 -11.21 5.35 -5.76
N TYR A 12 -10.47 6.37 -5.28
CA TYR A 12 -10.37 6.69 -3.84
C TYR A 12 -10.61 8.18 -3.55
N PRO A 13 -11.76 8.74 -3.94
CA PRO A 13 -12.06 10.16 -3.71
C PRO A 13 -12.06 10.53 -2.22
N GLU A 14 -12.44 9.58 -1.35
CA GLU A 14 -12.48 9.76 0.10
C GLU A 14 -11.11 10.05 0.74
N HIS A 15 -10.01 9.69 0.09
CA HIS A 15 -8.67 10.00 0.58
C HIS A 15 -8.39 11.49 0.52
N MET A 16 -8.83 12.17 -0.54
CA MET A 16 -8.68 13.60 -0.67
C MET A 16 -9.57 14.34 0.34
N ASP A 17 -10.83 13.90 0.52
CA ASP A 17 -11.73 14.47 1.52
C ASP A 17 -11.17 14.33 2.94
N PHE A 18 -10.56 13.19 3.25
CA PHE A 18 -9.90 12.97 4.54
C PHE A 18 -8.72 13.93 4.71
N LEU A 19 -7.86 14.04 3.71
CA LEU A 19 -6.70 14.96 3.76
C LEU A 19 -7.13 16.41 3.96
N GLN A 20 -8.13 16.88 3.23
CA GLN A 20 -8.67 18.24 3.40
C GLN A 20 -9.22 18.48 4.82
N LYS A 21 -9.90 17.49 5.42
CA LYS A 21 -10.34 17.57 6.83
C LYS A 21 -9.18 17.65 7.80
N VAL A 22 -8.09 16.91 7.56
CA VAL A 22 -6.88 16.99 8.39
C VAL A 22 -6.25 18.37 8.27
N LEU A 23 -6.05 18.87 7.05
CA LEU A 23 -5.44 20.19 6.80
C LEU A 23 -6.25 21.32 7.40
N SER A 24 -7.59 21.28 7.30
CA SER A 24 -8.46 22.30 7.90
C SER A 24 -8.46 22.29 9.43
N ARG A 25 -8.14 21.16 10.05
CA ARG A 25 -8.10 21.05 11.52
C ARG A 25 -6.74 21.43 12.11
N TYR A 26 -5.66 21.22 11.38
CA TYR A 26 -4.29 21.37 11.87
C TYR A 26 -3.53 22.43 11.08
N LEU A 27 -4.07 23.67 11.07
CA LEU A 27 -3.62 24.78 10.22
C LEU A 27 -2.16 25.20 10.47
N ASP A 28 -1.69 25.08 11.70
CA ASP A 28 -0.36 25.55 12.13
C ASP A 28 0.64 24.40 12.35
N ASN A 29 0.22 23.16 12.09
CA ASN A 29 1.08 22.00 12.27
C ASN A 29 1.80 21.64 10.96
N ARG A 30 3.03 21.13 11.07
CA ARG A 30 3.67 20.45 9.95
C ARG A 30 2.92 19.17 9.64
N ILE A 31 2.53 19.00 8.39
CA ILE A 31 1.89 17.79 7.88
C ILE A 31 2.79 17.18 6.82
N VAL A 32 3.11 15.91 6.99
CA VAL A 32 3.90 15.13 6.04
C VAL A 32 3.06 13.96 5.53
N ILE A 33 2.84 13.93 4.23
CA ILE A 33 2.18 12.79 3.58
C ILE A 33 3.26 11.78 3.24
N CYS A 34 3.16 10.58 3.84
CA CYS A 34 4.12 9.49 3.64
C CYS A 34 4.18 9.04 2.17
N PRO A 35 5.28 8.37 1.74
CA PRO A 35 5.51 7.98 0.37
C PRO A 35 4.34 7.22 -0.26
N GLN A 36 3.79 7.78 -1.33
CA GLN A 36 2.67 7.21 -2.07
C GLN A 36 2.73 7.57 -3.56
N THR A 37 1.99 6.85 -4.38
CA THR A 37 1.76 7.19 -5.79
C THR A 37 0.53 8.07 -5.90
N VAL A 38 0.62 9.10 -6.71
CA VAL A 38 -0.51 9.99 -7.08
C VAL A 38 -0.83 9.79 -8.54
N TYR A 39 -2.10 9.58 -8.86
CA TYR A 39 -2.57 9.41 -10.23
C TYR A 39 -3.93 10.08 -10.41
N TYR A 40 -4.03 10.94 -11.40
CA TYR A 40 -5.26 11.61 -11.82
C TYR A 40 -5.54 11.33 -13.28
N GLU A 41 -6.77 10.98 -13.59
CA GLU A 41 -7.30 10.88 -14.96
C GLU A 41 -7.81 12.23 -15.45
N ASP A 42 -8.35 13.05 -14.53
CA ASP A 42 -8.86 14.40 -14.80
C ASP A 42 -7.87 15.47 -14.28
N LYS A 43 -7.20 16.14 -15.22
CA LYS A 43 -6.27 17.23 -14.92
C LYS A 43 -6.96 18.43 -14.24
N PHE A 44 -8.18 18.77 -14.60
CA PHE A 44 -8.91 19.87 -13.99
C PHE A 44 -9.20 19.60 -12.50
N ARG A 45 -9.58 18.38 -12.19
CA ARG A 45 -9.76 17.92 -10.80
C ARG A 45 -8.44 17.96 -10.03
N MET A 46 -7.37 17.45 -10.62
CA MET A 46 -6.03 17.51 -10.03
C MET A 46 -5.62 18.94 -9.67
N ASP A 47 -5.77 19.88 -10.62
CA ASP A 47 -5.43 21.29 -10.41
C ASP A 47 -6.22 21.92 -9.25
N ASN A 48 -7.51 21.60 -9.13
CA ASN A 48 -8.36 22.11 -8.05
C ASN A 48 -7.99 21.52 -6.70
N ASP A 49 -7.76 20.22 -6.64
CA ASP A 49 -7.36 19.52 -5.42
C ASP A 49 -6.02 20.06 -4.92
N PHE A 50 -5.03 20.18 -5.79
CA PHE A 50 -3.70 20.68 -5.41
C PHE A 50 -3.72 22.16 -5.02
N LYS A 51 -4.50 23.01 -5.70
CA LYS A 51 -4.71 24.39 -5.27
C LYS A 51 -5.30 24.51 -3.87
N SER A 52 -6.22 23.62 -3.53
CA SER A 52 -6.78 23.53 -2.18
C SER A 52 -5.71 23.15 -1.15
N LEU A 53 -4.89 22.13 -1.47
CA LEU A 53 -3.82 21.67 -0.58
C LEU A 53 -2.70 22.70 -0.39
N LEU A 54 -2.41 23.51 -1.41
CA LEU A 54 -1.40 24.59 -1.36
C LEU A 54 -1.74 25.69 -0.35
N GLN A 55 -2.99 25.81 0.08
CA GLN A 55 -3.39 26.77 1.12
C GLN A 55 -2.76 26.45 2.49
N HIS A 56 -2.38 25.19 2.71
CA HIS A 56 -1.67 24.80 3.93
C HIS A 56 -0.18 25.16 3.86
N LYS A 57 0.29 25.94 4.85
CA LYS A 57 1.63 26.55 4.81
C LYS A 57 2.78 25.56 4.95
N ASP A 58 2.60 24.51 5.74
CA ASP A 58 3.66 23.56 6.09
C ASP A 58 3.25 22.11 5.77
N LEU A 59 2.85 21.88 4.50
CA LEU A 59 2.49 20.58 3.96
C LEU A 59 3.63 20.06 3.09
N TYR A 60 4.11 18.85 3.37
CA TYR A 60 5.11 18.13 2.59
C TYR A 60 4.52 16.88 1.99
N PHE A 61 4.84 16.63 0.73
CA PHE A 61 4.51 15.38 0.02
C PHE A 61 5.74 14.51 -0.17
N CYS A 62 5.64 13.23 0.19
CA CYS A 62 6.62 12.22 -0.17
C CYS A 62 6.06 11.39 -1.34
N ALA A 63 6.68 11.52 -2.50
CA ALA A 63 6.43 10.69 -3.64
C ALA A 63 7.27 9.42 -3.55
N ARG A 64 6.69 8.26 -3.86
CA ARG A 64 7.45 6.99 -3.85
C ARG A 64 7.95 6.56 -5.24
N ASP A 65 7.65 7.31 -6.28
CA ASP A 65 8.14 7.10 -7.63
C ASP A 65 8.41 8.43 -8.34
N LYS A 66 9.27 8.38 -9.34
CA LYS A 66 9.74 9.58 -10.05
C LYS A 66 8.61 10.29 -10.81
N PHE A 67 7.66 9.55 -11.37
CA PHE A 67 6.51 10.13 -12.07
C PHE A 67 5.66 11.00 -11.13
N THR A 68 5.34 10.45 -9.95
CA THR A 68 4.61 11.19 -8.90
C THR A 68 5.41 12.37 -8.40
N PHE A 69 6.73 12.21 -8.21
CA PHE A 69 7.60 13.29 -7.76
C PHE A 69 7.58 14.47 -8.73
N ASP A 70 7.79 14.21 -10.03
CA ASP A 70 7.85 15.28 -11.04
C ASP A 70 6.52 16.05 -11.11
N MET A 71 5.40 15.33 -11.08
CA MET A 71 4.07 15.94 -11.08
C MET A 71 3.83 16.80 -9.82
N LEU A 72 4.17 16.30 -8.63
CA LEU A 72 4.00 17.06 -7.38
C LEU A 72 4.96 18.24 -7.26
N ALA A 73 6.18 18.11 -7.76
CA ALA A 73 7.19 19.18 -7.72
C ALA A 73 6.77 20.41 -8.54
N GLU A 74 5.98 20.24 -9.60
CA GLU A 74 5.40 21.37 -10.35
C GLU A 74 4.49 22.25 -9.49
N TYR A 75 3.82 21.69 -8.48
CA TYR A 75 2.89 22.42 -7.61
C TYR A 75 3.50 22.80 -6.26
N PHE A 76 4.25 21.88 -5.65
CA PHE A 76 4.71 22.02 -4.25
C PHE A 76 6.20 22.35 -4.14
N GLY A 77 6.95 22.33 -5.26
CA GLY A 77 8.38 22.68 -5.29
C GLY A 77 9.20 21.90 -4.25
N ASP A 78 9.98 22.61 -3.46
CA ASP A 78 10.87 22.06 -2.41
C ASP A 78 10.13 21.30 -1.29
N ARG A 79 8.81 21.38 -1.26
CA ARG A 79 7.98 20.62 -0.31
C ARG A 79 7.65 19.22 -0.82
N THR A 80 8.20 18.82 -1.96
CA THR A 80 8.09 17.46 -2.51
C THR A 80 9.39 16.71 -2.28
N LEU A 81 9.29 15.50 -1.72
CA LEU A 81 10.43 14.62 -1.45
C LEU A 81 10.25 13.32 -2.21
N LEU A 82 11.32 12.81 -2.84
CA LEU A 82 11.33 11.49 -3.44
C LEU A 82 11.91 10.49 -2.43
N LEU A 83 11.08 9.62 -1.90
CA LEU A 83 11.46 8.63 -0.88
C LEU A 83 10.89 7.26 -1.24
N PRO A 84 11.60 6.16 -0.92
CA PRO A 84 11.08 4.81 -1.15
C PRO A 84 9.85 4.54 -0.29
N ASP A 85 9.12 3.48 -0.60
CA ASP A 85 7.96 3.06 0.19
C ASP A 85 8.36 2.72 1.63
N MET A 86 7.52 3.12 2.59
CA MET A 86 7.78 2.92 4.02
C MET A 86 7.92 1.44 4.41
N ALA A 87 7.42 0.51 3.61
CA ALA A 87 7.60 -0.91 3.85
C ALA A 87 9.07 -1.35 3.83
N PHE A 88 9.97 -0.61 3.17
CA PHE A 88 11.41 -0.85 3.26
C PHE A 88 12.02 -0.54 4.63
N CYS A 89 11.30 0.17 5.50
CA CYS A 89 11.76 0.42 6.87
C CYS A 89 11.47 -0.76 7.82
N ILE A 90 10.92 -1.87 7.35
CA ILE A 90 10.66 -3.06 8.19
C ILE A 90 12.01 -3.67 8.59
N PRO A 91 12.30 -3.81 9.91
CA PRO A 91 13.55 -4.38 10.37
C PRO A 91 13.66 -5.85 10.00
N GLU A 92 14.87 -6.29 9.63
CA GLU A 92 15.14 -7.69 9.28
C GLU A 92 14.80 -8.65 10.44
N VAL A 93 15.03 -8.25 11.69
CA VAL A 93 14.70 -9.04 12.88
C VAL A 93 13.22 -9.36 12.98
N ASP A 94 12.34 -8.48 12.52
CA ASP A 94 10.89 -8.71 12.54
C ASP A 94 10.47 -9.67 11.42
N LEU A 95 11.16 -9.66 10.28
CA LEU A 95 10.95 -10.63 9.20
C LEU A 95 11.39 -12.03 9.65
N GLN A 96 12.60 -12.16 10.21
CA GLN A 96 13.17 -13.44 10.66
C GLN A 96 12.28 -14.15 11.67
N LYS A 97 11.59 -13.41 12.53
CA LYS A 97 10.65 -13.93 13.53
C LYS A 97 9.54 -14.82 12.95
N TYR A 98 9.15 -14.58 11.69
CA TYR A 98 8.03 -15.27 11.04
C TYR A 98 8.40 -16.01 9.75
N THR A 99 9.64 -15.88 9.31
CA THR A 99 10.15 -16.55 8.10
C THR A 99 10.13 -18.06 8.29
N LEU A 100 9.61 -18.77 7.29
CA LEU A 100 9.61 -20.22 7.19
C LEU A 100 10.70 -20.68 6.24
N GLU A 101 11.11 -21.96 6.36
CA GLU A 101 12.05 -22.57 5.43
C GLU A 101 11.53 -22.55 3.99
N GLU A 102 12.46 -22.35 3.05
CA GLU A 102 12.19 -22.37 1.63
C GLU A 102 12.01 -23.81 1.14
N THR A 103 10.77 -24.20 0.88
CA THR A 103 10.39 -25.55 0.47
C THR A 103 9.64 -25.61 -0.85
N LYS A 104 9.30 -24.45 -1.44
CA LYS A 104 8.46 -24.34 -2.63
C LYS A 104 9.15 -23.52 -3.72
N THR A 105 8.83 -23.80 -4.98
CA THR A 105 9.51 -23.18 -6.13
C THR A 105 8.95 -21.80 -6.41
N LYS A 106 7.68 -21.67 -6.76
CA LYS A 106 7.10 -20.42 -7.28
C LYS A 106 5.76 -20.08 -6.65
N LEU A 107 5.60 -18.78 -6.30
CA LEU A 107 4.34 -18.17 -5.89
C LEU A 107 3.94 -17.09 -6.91
N THR A 108 2.71 -17.11 -7.36
CA THR A 108 2.12 -16.03 -8.15
C THR A 108 1.07 -15.30 -7.31
N ILE A 109 1.28 -14.01 -7.07
CA ILE A 109 0.35 -13.14 -6.34
C ILE A 109 -0.38 -12.28 -7.37
N GLU A 110 -1.61 -12.66 -7.68
CA GLU A 110 -2.44 -11.98 -8.68
C GLU A 110 -3.58 -11.21 -8.01
N ARG A 111 -3.73 -9.93 -8.39
CA ARG A 111 -4.85 -9.10 -7.93
C ARG A 111 -6.16 -9.56 -8.54
N LYS A 112 -7.22 -9.55 -7.73
CA LYS A 112 -8.61 -9.85 -8.15
C LYS A 112 -9.53 -8.63 -8.03
N ASP A 113 -8.97 -7.45 -7.76
CA ASP A 113 -9.72 -6.20 -7.59
C ASP A 113 -9.76 -5.35 -8.87
N CYS A 114 -10.33 -4.13 -8.77
CA CYS A 114 -10.54 -3.21 -9.89
C CYS A 114 -9.24 -2.73 -10.58
N GLU A 115 -8.07 -2.91 -9.99
CA GLU A 115 -6.77 -2.63 -10.62
C GLU A 115 -6.21 -3.85 -11.36
N SER A 116 -6.94 -4.98 -11.40
CA SER A 116 -6.53 -6.19 -12.11
C SER A 116 -6.57 -5.99 -13.62
N LEU A 117 -5.53 -6.45 -14.30
CA LEU A 117 -5.54 -6.65 -15.75
C LEU A 117 -6.10 -8.04 -16.02
N SER A 118 -7.41 -8.15 -16.20
CA SER A 118 -8.10 -9.42 -16.42
C SER A 118 -7.39 -10.32 -17.45
N GLY A 119 -7.00 -11.52 -17.02
CA GLY A 119 -6.62 -12.63 -17.93
C GLY A 119 -5.16 -12.73 -18.34
N ARG A 120 -4.19 -12.13 -17.64
CA ARG A 120 -2.78 -12.12 -18.09
C ARG A 120 -1.81 -13.06 -17.39
N VAL A 121 -2.11 -13.55 -16.21
CA VAL A 121 -1.27 -14.58 -15.63
C VAL A 121 -1.69 -15.92 -16.23
N LYS A 122 -0.96 -16.36 -17.26
CA LYS A 122 -1.05 -17.77 -17.69
C LYS A 122 -0.49 -18.59 -16.54
N SER A 123 -1.35 -19.35 -15.88
CA SER A 123 -0.94 -20.41 -14.95
C SER A 123 -0.09 -21.42 -15.74
N ASN A 124 1.22 -21.18 -15.78
CA ASN A 124 2.16 -22.22 -16.18
C ASN A 124 2.17 -23.26 -15.05
N GLU A 125 2.16 -24.51 -15.38
CA GLU A 125 1.78 -25.69 -14.61
C GLU A 125 2.55 -25.96 -13.29
N GLU A 126 3.44 -25.10 -12.81
CA GLU A 126 4.30 -25.35 -11.65
C GLU A 126 4.30 -24.22 -10.58
N GLY A 127 3.15 -23.68 -10.21
CA GLY A 127 3.13 -22.66 -9.19
C GLY A 127 1.78 -22.53 -8.48
N TYR A 128 1.83 -22.06 -7.23
CA TYR A 128 0.63 -21.69 -6.48
C TYR A 128 0.22 -20.28 -6.86
N VAL A 129 -1.04 -20.11 -7.30
CA VAL A 129 -1.62 -18.81 -7.68
C VAL A 129 -2.65 -18.38 -6.63
N SER A 130 -2.49 -17.21 -6.06
CA SER A 130 -3.38 -16.67 -5.04
C SER A 130 -3.35 -15.14 -5.07
N ASP A 131 -4.37 -14.49 -4.53
CA ASP A 131 -4.25 -13.09 -4.15
C ASP A 131 -3.63 -12.97 -2.76
N TRP A 132 -3.45 -11.77 -2.27
CA TRP A 132 -2.92 -11.52 -0.93
C TRP A 132 -3.78 -12.24 0.14
N PRO A 133 -3.19 -12.96 1.09
CA PRO A 133 -3.92 -13.90 1.96
C PRO A 133 -5.03 -13.26 2.80
N THR A 134 -4.94 -11.96 3.09
CA THR A 134 -5.98 -11.23 3.83
C THR A 134 -7.27 -11.01 3.02
N PHE A 135 -7.23 -11.20 1.70
CA PHE A 135 -8.40 -11.07 0.82
C PHE A 135 -9.05 -12.44 0.51
N GLU A 136 -8.25 -13.50 0.42
CA GLU A 136 -8.75 -14.84 0.10
C GLU A 136 -9.12 -15.66 1.34
N HIS A 137 -8.32 -15.55 2.38
CA HIS A 137 -8.55 -16.23 3.65
C HIS A 137 -9.07 -15.23 4.65
N SER A 138 -10.40 -15.10 4.75
CA SER A 138 -11.00 -14.19 5.69
C SER A 138 -10.54 -14.53 7.11
N PHE A 139 -9.90 -13.57 7.77
CA PHE A 139 -9.70 -13.55 9.21
C PHE A 139 -11.09 -13.42 9.88
N HIS A 140 -11.89 -14.50 9.89
CA HIS A 140 -13.29 -14.46 10.30
C HIS A 140 -13.49 -13.80 11.65
N ARG A 141 -12.60 -14.04 12.62
CA ARG A 141 -12.69 -13.43 13.94
C ARG A 141 -12.38 -11.93 13.92
N THR A 142 -11.34 -11.53 13.21
CA THR A 142 -10.92 -10.13 13.12
C THR A 142 -11.87 -9.30 12.26
N THR A 143 -12.38 -9.88 11.17
CA THR A 143 -13.38 -9.23 10.30
C THR A 143 -14.73 -9.08 11.03
N PHE A 144 -15.12 -10.06 11.83
CA PHE A 144 -16.32 -9.97 12.67
C PHE A 144 -16.18 -8.87 13.72
N LEU A 145 -15.05 -8.85 14.45
CA LEU A 145 -14.79 -7.82 15.46
C LEU A 145 -14.76 -6.41 14.82
N ASN A 146 -14.15 -6.28 13.65
CA ASN A 146 -14.13 -5.05 12.87
C ASN A 146 -15.54 -4.56 12.53
N LYS A 147 -16.40 -5.46 12.03
CA LYS A 147 -17.79 -5.13 11.71
C LYS A 147 -18.58 -4.69 12.94
N VAL A 148 -18.36 -5.35 14.07
CA VAL A 148 -19.03 -5.00 15.33
C VAL A 148 -18.56 -3.62 15.83
N LEU A 149 -17.26 -3.39 15.89
CA LEU A 149 -16.69 -2.12 16.35
C LEU A 149 -17.05 -0.96 15.43
N LYS A 150 -17.09 -1.18 14.11
CA LYS A 150 -17.56 -0.19 13.15
C LYS A 150 -19.02 0.18 13.41
N ARG A 151 -19.91 -0.81 13.57
CA ARG A 151 -21.33 -0.55 13.89
C ARG A 151 -21.51 0.23 15.21
N VAL A 152 -20.73 -0.09 16.22
CA VAL A 152 -20.74 0.62 17.51
C VAL A 152 -20.25 2.07 17.34
N SER A 153 -19.22 2.28 16.55
CA SER A 153 -18.73 3.62 16.22
C SER A 153 -19.76 4.43 15.43
N ASP A 154 -20.41 3.81 14.44
CA ASP A 154 -21.42 4.44 13.58
C ASP A 154 -22.73 4.76 14.35
N ALA A 155 -22.98 4.13 15.49
CA ALA A 155 -24.15 4.41 16.34
C ALA A 155 -24.11 5.80 17.01
N HIS A 156 -23.04 6.58 16.85
CA HIS A 156 -22.87 7.96 17.32
C HIS A 156 -23.21 8.21 18.80
N ILE A 157 -23.09 7.19 19.65
CA ILE A 157 -23.19 7.35 21.09
C ILE A 157 -21.85 7.87 21.61
N PRO A 158 -21.70 9.17 22.00
CA PRO A 158 -20.40 9.82 22.15
C PRO A 158 -19.44 9.11 23.11
N TYR A 159 -19.96 8.59 24.20
CA TYR A 159 -19.14 7.87 25.18
C TYR A 159 -18.68 6.50 24.67
N ILE A 160 -19.58 5.75 24.05
CA ILE A 160 -19.29 4.40 23.53
C ILE A 160 -18.39 4.47 22.30
N SER A 161 -18.62 5.43 21.38
CA SER A 161 -17.79 5.59 20.20
C SER A 161 -16.36 6.00 20.54
N LYS A 162 -16.16 6.89 21.52
CA LYS A 162 -14.82 7.27 21.99
C LYS A 162 -14.05 6.08 22.57
N HIS A 163 -14.67 5.27 23.41
CA HIS A 163 -14.03 4.11 24.03
C HIS A 163 -13.81 2.97 23.04
N SER A 164 -14.74 2.75 22.10
CA SER A 164 -14.58 1.76 21.04
C SER A 164 -13.41 2.12 20.10
N ASN A 165 -13.21 3.41 19.78
CA ASN A 165 -12.08 3.86 18.96
C ASN A 165 -10.74 3.67 19.68
N ILE A 166 -10.67 3.96 20.99
CA ILE A 166 -9.45 3.71 21.80
C ILE A 166 -9.15 2.21 21.84
N PHE A 167 -10.14 1.37 22.09
CA PHE A 167 -9.99 -0.07 22.11
C PHE A 167 -9.59 -0.61 20.72
N TRP A 168 -10.23 -0.09 19.64
CA TRP A 168 -9.90 -0.46 18.27
C TRP A 168 -8.44 -0.10 17.91
N ASN A 169 -8.01 1.11 18.23
CA ASN A 169 -6.64 1.53 17.95
C ASN A 169 -5.63 0.67 18.72
N TYR A 170 -5.89 0.38 20.00
CA TYR A 170 -5.05 -0.51 20.78
C TYR A 170 -4.96 -1.92 20.17
N TYR A 171 -6.12 -2.51 19.84
CA TYR A 171 -6.21 -3.83 19.23
C TYR A 171 -5.55 -3.87 17.87
N PHE A 172 -5.76 -2.84 17.04
CA PHE A 172 -5.15 -2.74 15.73
C PHE A 172 -3.62 -2.71 15.81
N VAL A 173 -3.07 -1.84 16.64
CA VAL A 173 -1.63 -1.65 16.75
C VAL A 173 -0.93 -2.89 17.33
N HIS A 174 -1.51 -3.49 18.38
CA HIS A 174 -0.82 -4.53 19.15
C HIS A 174 -1.10 -5.96 18.66
N TYR A 175 -2.17 -6.19 17.93
CA TYR A 175 -2.56 -7.55 17.54
C TYR A 175 -2.86 -7.71 16.06
N PHE A 176 -3.63 -6.80 15.50
CA PHE A 176 -4.12 -6.96 14.13
C PHE A 176 -3.03 -6.70 13.10
N ALA A 177 -2.26 -5.62 13.25
CA ALA A 177 -1.15 -5.29 12.36
C ALA A 177 -0.09 -6.39 12.38
N GLU A 178 0.27 -6.88 13.57
CA GLU A 178 1.22 -7.99 13.72
C GLU A 178 0.71 -9.29 13.07
N ALA A 179 -0.58 -9.61 13.24
CA ALA A 179 -1.17 -10.80 12.65
C ALA A 179 -1.15 -10.75 11.12
N ILE A 180 -1.48 -9.59 10.52
CA ILE A 180 -1.41 -9.41 9.06
C ILE A 180 0.02 -9.50 8.56
N PHE A 181 0.95 -8.86 9.25
CA PHE A 181 2.36 -8.89 8.89
C PHE A 181 2.92 -10.32 8.93
N LYS A 182 2.69 -11.03 10.04
CA LYS A 182 3.05 -12.44 10.20
C LYS A 182 2.50 -13.32 9.07
N GLU A 183 1.23 -13.13 8.71
CA GLU A 183 0.60 -13.90 7.64
C GLU A 183 1.26 -13.59 6.28
N GLY A 184 1.54 -12.32 5.98
CA GLY A 184 2.24 -11.93 4.77
C GLY A 184 3.64 -12.55 4.66
N VAL A 185 4.44 -12.51 5.74
CA VAL A 185 5.77 -13.12 5.77
C VAL A 185 5.69 -14.64 5.58
N ARG A 186 4.80 -15.33 6.28
CA ARG A 186 4.60 -16.78 6.18
C ARG A 186 4.06 -17.23 4.83
N PHE A 187 3.29 -16.37 4.17
CA PHE A 187 2.76 -16.64 2.85
C PHE A 187 3.85 -16.64 1.78
N ILE A 188 4.79 -15.70 1.84
CA ILE A 188 5.84 -15.53 0.84
C ILE A 188 7.07 -16.38 1.14
N SER A 189 7.51 -16.44 2.40
CA SER A 189 8.81 -16.99 2.76
C SER A 189 9.09 -18.42 2.31
N PRO A 190 8.12 -19.35 2.21
CA PRO A 190 8.39 -20.72 1.75
C PRO A 190 8.80 -20.82 0.28
N TYR A 191 8.62 -19.77 -0.52
CA TYR A 191 8.85 -19.80 -1.96
C TYR A 191 10.20 -19.17 -2.32
N ARG A 192 10.85 -19.74 -3.36
CA ARG A 192 12.09 -19.23 -3.94
C ARG A 192 11.86 -18.06 -4.88
N GLU A 193 10.84 -18.18 -5.74
CA GLU A 193 10.49 -17.20 -6.75
C GLU A 193 9.09 -16.65 -6.52
N VAL A 194 8.92 -15.36 -6.74
CA VAL A 194 7.63 -14.66 -6.59
C VAL A 194 7.34 -13.85 -7.84
N GLU A 195 6.19 -14.10 -8.42
CA GLU A 195 5.63 -13.29 -9.51
C GLU A 195 4.43 -12.51 -8.95
N THR A 196 4.41 -11.18 -9.14
CA THR A 196 3.38 -10.38 -8.47
C THR A 196 2.96 -9.15 -9.24
N THR A 197 1.64 -8.87 -9.20
CA THR A 197 1.04 -7.61 -9.63
C THR A 197 0.89 -6.61 -8.46
N ARG A 198 1.18 -7.03 -7.22
CA ARG A 198 1.05 -6.20 -6.02
C ARG A 198 2.40 -5.62 -5.60
N LEU A 199 2.50 -4.29 -5.53
CA LEU A 199 3.72 -3.59 -5.13
C LEU A 199 4.24 -4.03 -3.76
N HIS A 200 3.36 -4.08 -2.75
CA HIS A 200 3.78 -4.51 -1.40
C HIS A 200 4.15 -6.00 -1.34
N GLY A 201 3.56 -6.83 -2.21
CA GLY A 201 4.01 -8.22 -2.41
C GLY A 201 5.44 -8.27 -2.96
N CYS A 202 5.77 -7.39 -3.91
CA CYS A 202 7.13 -7.23 -4.43
C CYS A 202 8.10 -6.76 -3.32
N ILE A 203 7.77 -5.69 -2.61
CA ILE A 203 8.63 -5.12 -1.55
C ILE A 203 8.91 -6.16 -0.46
N LEU A 204 7.89 -6.85 0.03
CA LEU A 204 8.08 -7.89 1.05
C LEU A 204 8.92 -9.06 0.52
N SER A 205 8.77 -9.41 -0.76
CA SER A 205 9.60 -10.44 -1.41
C SER A 205 11.07 -10.00 -1.53
N ILE A 206 11.35 -8.71 -1.82
CA ILE A 206 12.70 -8.14 -1.81
C ILE A 206 13.32 -8.27 -0.42
N LEU A 207 12.60 -7.85 0.61
CA LEU A 207 13.05 -7.91 1.99
C LEU A 207 13.31 -9.36 2.48
N LEU A 208 12.62 -10.34 1.89
CA LEU A 208 12.82 -11.76 2.13
C LEU A 208 13.87 -12.40 1.20
N GLY A 209 14.58 -11.62 0.38
CA GLY A 209 15.66 -12.09 -0.49
C GLY A 209 15.21 -13.00 -1.65
N LYS A 210 13.96 -12.87 -2.11
CA LYS A 210 13.40 -13.72 -3.18
C LYS A 210 13.82 -13.24 -4.57
N LYS A 211 13.74 -14.16 -5.56
CA LYS A 211 13.79 -13.80 -6.98
C LYS A 211 12.41 -13.36 -7.42
N ILE A 212 12.29 -12.19 -8.06
CA ILE A 212 11.01 -11.53 -8.24
C ILE A 212 10.78 -11.16 -9.71
N THR A 213 9.57 -11.44 -10.19
CA THR A 213 9.03 -10.88 -11.42
C THR A 213 7.87 -9.96 -11.06
N LEU A 214 8.12 -8.65 -11.15
CA LEU A 214 7.09 -7.63 -10.94
C LEU A 214 6.31 -7.42 -12.24
N ILE A 215 4.99 -7.58 -12.19
CA ILE A 215 4.10 -7.33 -13.32
C ILE A 215 3.53 -5.92 -13.18
N ASP A 216 3.58 -5.14 -14.26
CA ASP A 216 3.02 -3.79 -14.22
C ASP A 216 1.50 -3.79 -14.18
N ASN A 217 0.91 -2.75 -13.62
CA ASN A 217 -0.53 -2.56 -13.53
C ASN A 217 -1.09 -1.69 -14.69
N SER A 218 -2.41 -1.45 -14.68
CA SER A 218 -3.10 -0.76 -15.78
C SER A 218 -2.59 0.66 -16.06
N TYR A 219 -2.06 1.37 -15.08
CA TYR A 219 -1.63 2.76 -15.18
C TYR A 219 -0.12 2.98 -14.90
N GLY A 220 0.69 1.91 -14.91
CA GLY A 220 2.14 2.02 -14.88
C GLY A 220 2.76 2.25 -13.49
N LYS A 221 2.00 2.09 -12.40
CA LYS A 221 2.48 2.30 -11.03
C LYS A 221 3.68 1.43 -10.66
N ASN A 222 3.61 0.13 -10.99
CA ASN A 222 4.67 -0.80 -10.66
C ASN A 222 5.90 -0.55 -11.54
N GLY A 223 5.70 -0.22 -12.81
CA GLY A 223 6.77 0.16 -13.74
C GLY A 223 7.50 1.44 -13.29
N ASN A 224 6.75 2.47 -12.89
CA ASN A 224 7.32 3.72 -12.37
C ASN A 224 8.14 3.47 -11.10
N PHE A 225 7.64 2.65 -10.18
CA PHE A 225 8.36 2.31 -8.96
C PHE A 225 9.61 1.48 -9.26
N TYR A 226 9.51 0.49 -10.15
CA TYR A 226 10.65 -0.31 -10.60
C TYR A 226 11.76 0.56 -11.18
N ASN A 227 11.42 1.43 -12.12
CA ASN A 227 12.40 2.31 -12.77
C ASN A 227 13.02 3.32 -11.79
N THR A 228 12.34 3.65 -10.70
CA THR A 228 12.86 4.59 -9.70
C THR A 228 13.82 3.92 -8.71
N TRP A 229 13.53 2.67 -8.28
CA TRP A 229 14.21 2.08 -7.12
C TRP A 229 14.74 0.67 -7.32
N LEU A 230 14.22 -0.09 -8.29
CA LEU A 230 14.46 -1.53 -8.37
C LEU A 230 15.28 -1.96 -9.59
N SER A 231 15.50 -1.07 -10.55
CA SER A 231 16.19 -1.37 -11.82
C SER A 231 17.61 -1.91 -11.64
N ASP A 232 18.27 -1.55 -10.54
CA ASP A 232 19.65 -1.93 -10.24
C ASP A 232 19.74 -3.19 -9.35
N LEU A 233 18.59 -3.82 -9.03
CA LEU A 233 18.56 -5.04 -8.24
C LEU A 233 18.56 -6.28 -9.14
N ASP A 234 19.61 -7.11 -9.02
CA ASP A 234 19.79 -8.32 -9.84
C ASP A 234 18.69 -9.39 -9.66
N ASN A 235 18.01 -9.38 -8.52
CA ASN A 235 16.97 -10.35 -8.17
C ASN A 235 15.55 -9.89 -8.53
N VAL A 236 15.38 -8.70 -9.14
CA VAL A 236 14.07 -8.16 -9.51
C VAL A 236 14.03 -7.90 -11.02
N THR A 237 13.01 -8.42 -11.67
CA THR A 237 12.74 -8.15 -13.09
C THR A 237 11.35 -7.55 -13.27
N LEU A 238 11.23 -6.59 -14.18
CA LEU A 238 9.92 -6.07 -14.58
C LEU A 238 9.42 -6.84 -15.80
N ASN A 239 8.20 -7.36 -15.72
CA ASN A 239 7.46 -7.82 -16.88
C ASN A 239 6.54 -6.68 -17.34
N PRO A 240 6.92 -5.96 -18.41
CA PRO A 240 6.09 -4.88 -18.95
C PRO A 240 4.79 -5.48 -19.54
N LYS A 241 3.81 -4.61 -19.75
CA LYS A 241 2.52 -4.96 -20.37
C LYS A 241 2.65 -5.56 -21.75
#